data_1debae929f24cc7777adfb0a89d1a921
#
_entry.id   1debae929f24cc7777adfb0a89d1a921
#
_cell.length_a   1.000
_cell.length_b   1.000
_cell.length_c   1.000
_cell.angle_alpha   90.00
_cell.angle_beta   90.00
_cell.angle_gamma   90.00
#
_symmetry.space_group_name_H-M   'P 1'
#
loop_
_entity.id
_entity.type
_entity.pdbx_description
1 polymer ?
#
loop_
_entity_poly.entity_id
_entity_poly.type
_entity_poly.pdbx_seq_one_letter_code
_entity_poly.pdbx_strand_id
1 'polypeptide(L)'
;MNRRARNLLKIFDLDEQADLKASQLPYGKQRKLEIARALATNPKLLLLDEPAAGMNPNETEELMQTVRSVRDQFGIAILLIEHDMNFVMGICEEITVLDYGRMIARGDGKAIRNNPKVIAAYLGGD
;
A
#
# COMPACT_ATOMS: atom_id res chain seq x y z
N MET A 1 11.13 -9.42 -23.19
CA MET A 1 11.02 -8.51 -22.02
C MET A 1 12.38 -7.94 -21.71
N ASN A 2 12.49 -6.63 -21.50
CA ASN A 2 13.77 -6.01 -21.23
C ASN A 2 14.24 -6.24 -19.78
N ARG A 3 15.52 -5.97 -19.55
CA ARG A 3 16.18 -6.21 -18.25
C ARG A 3 15.55 -5.43 -17.10
N ARG A 4 15.17 -4.18 -17.36
CA ARG A 4 14.56 -3.32 -16.35
C ARG A 4 13.20 -3.86 -15.89
N ALA A 5 12.39 -4.30 -16.85
CA ALA A 5 11.09 -4.88 -16.53
C ALA A 5 11.24 -6.16 -15.70
N ARG A 6 12.19 -7.02 -16.05
CA ARG A 6 12.46 -8.24 -15.27
C ARG A 6 12.96 -7.92 -13.87
N ASN A 7 13.80 -6.91 -13.72
CA ASN A 7 14.29 -6.49 -12.40
C ASN A 7 13.16 -5.98 -11.51
N LEU A 8 12.22 -5.22 -12.09
CA LEU A 8 11.04 -4.77 -11.35
C LEU A 8 10.19 -5.96 -10.90
N LEU A 9 9.97 -6.93 -11.79
CA LEU A 9 9.20 -8.12 -11.43
C LEU A 9 9.87 -8.92 -10.30
N LYS A 10 11.18 -8.98 -10.25
CA LYS A 10 11.91 -9.64 -9.17
C LYS A 10 11.68 -9.00 -7.82
N ILE A 11 11.62 -7.66 -7.78
CA ILE A 11 11.36 -6.92 -6.53
C ILE A 11 10.01 -7.34 -5.93
N PHE A 12 9.05 -7.69 -6.78
CA PHE A 12 7.71 -8.07 -6.36
C PHE A 12 7.48 -9.60 -6.36
N ASP A 13 8.55 -10.39 -6.55
CA ASP A 13 8.47 -11.86 -6.64
C ASP A 13 7.54 -12.33 -7.76
N LEU A 14 7.56 -11.61 -8.88
CA LEU A 14 6.73 -11.92 -10.06
C LEU A 14 7.54 -12.39 -11.25
N ASP A 15 8.86 -12.54 -11.11
CA ASP A 15 9.74 -12.89 -12.24
C ASP A 15 9.45 -14.29 -12.81
N GLU A 16 9.04 -15.23 -11.97
CA GLU A 16 8.67 -16.57 -12.44
C GLU A 16 7.40 -16.57 -13.28
N GLN A 17 6.54 -15.57 -13.11
CA GLN A 17 5.29 -15.42 -13.85
C GLN A 17 5.42 -14.43 -15.02
N ALA A 18 6.64 -14.07 -15.42
CA ALA A 18 6.88 -13.05 -16.46
C ALA A 18 6.20 -13.36 -17.79
N ASP A 19 6.06 -14.63 -18.14
CA ASP A 19 5.47 -15.06 -19.40
C ASP A 19 3.98 -15.39 -19.31
N LEU A 20 3.37 -15.24 -18.14
CA LEU A 20 1.93 -15.41 -17.97
C LEU A 20 1.18 -14.13 -18.30
N LYS A 21 -0.08 -14.28 -18.70
CA LYS A 21 -0.96 -13.13 -18.83
C LYS A 21 -1.29 -12.61 -17.43
N ALA A 22 -1.41 -11.27 -17.28
CA ALA A 22 -1.73 -10.67 -16.00
C ALA A 22 -3.03 -11.22 -15.42
N SER A 23 -4.01 -11.52 -16.27
CA SER A 23 -5.30 -12.08 -15.84
C SER A 23 -5.17 -13.49 -15.23
N GLN A 24 -4.06 -14.17 -15.46
CA GLN A 24 -3.81 -15.51 -14.92
C GLN A 24 -3.20 -15.50 -13.52
N LEU A 25 -2.81 -14.32 -13.02
CA LEU A 25 -2.22 -14.19 -11.69
C LEU A 25 -3.29 -14.22 -10.60
N PRO A 26 -3.00 -14.78 -9.41
CA PRO A 26 -3.84 -14.59 -8.24
C PRO A 26 -4.00 -13.10 -7.93
N TYR A 27 -5.11 -12.74 -7.28
CA TYR A 27 -5.47 -11.35 -7.02
C TYR A 27 -4.36 -10.55 -6.33
N GLY A 28 -3.74 -11.10 -5.29
CA GLY A 28 -2.65 -10.43 -4.58
C GLY A 28 -1.46 -10.14 -5.48
N LYS A 29 -1.14 -11.06 -6.39
CA LYS A 29 -0.06 -10.85 -7.36
C LYS A 29 -0.45 -9.85 -8.44
N GLN A 30 -1.71 -9.78 -8.83
CA GLN A 30 -2.18 -8.74 -9.74
C GLN A 30 -2.00 -7.35 -9.15
N ARG A 31 -2.29 -7.19 -7.84
CA ARG A 31 -2.07 -5.92 -7.13
C ARG A 31 -0.60 -5.53 -7.12
N LYS A 32 0.29 -6.48 -6.85
CA LYS A 32 1.74 -6.24 -6.91
C LYS A 32 2.18 -5.82 -8.30
N LEU A 33 1.63 -6.44 -9.34
CA LEU A 33 1.94 -6.08 -10.72
C LEU A 33 1.50 -4.65 -11.05
N GLU A 34 0.35 -4.21 -10.55
CA GLU A 34 -0.11 -2.84 -10.74
C GLU A 34 0.89 -1.83 -10.16
N ILE A 35 1.43 -2.11 -8.97
CA ILE A 35 2.44 -1.25 -8.33
C ILE A 35 3.73 -1.26 -9.15
N ALA A 36 4.20 -2.44 -9.57
CA ALA A 36 5.39 -2.57 -10.40
C ALA A 36 5.26 -1.77 -11.70
N ARG A 37 4.08 -1.82 -12.32
CA ARG A 37 3.79 -1.08 -13.55
C ARG A 37 3.88 0.43 -13.32
N ALA A 38 3.33 0.92 -12.22
CA ALA A 38 3.43 2.34 -11.87
C ALA A 38 4.88 2.75 -11.65
N LEU A 39 5.68 1.92 -10.99
CA LEU A 39 7.11 2.20 -10.74
C LEU A 39 7.94 2.23 -12.03
N ALA A 40 7.49 1.54 -13.06
CA ALA A 40 8.18 1.55 -14.35
C ALA A 40 8.21 2.94 -15.00
N THR A 41 7.36 3.87 -14.55
CA THR A 41 7.33 5.26 -15.04
C THR A 41 8.35 6.16 -14.35
N ASN A 42 9.15 5.66 -13.41
CA ASN A 42 10.10 6.42 -12.59
C ASN A 42 9.45 7.58 -11.82
N PRO A 43 8.43 7.30 -11.01
CA PRO A 43 7.72 8.38 -10.30
C PRO A 43 8.53 8.92 -9.13
N LYS A 44 8.23 10.16 -8.74
CA LYS A 44 8.68 10.73 -7.47
C LYS A 44 7.64 10.52 -6.38
N LEU A 45 6.41 10.33 -6.78
CA LEU A 45 5.27 10.10 -5.89
C LEU A 45 4.44 8.95 -6.44
N LEU A 46 4.19 7.96 -5.59
CA LEU A 46 3.30 6.84 -5.90
C LEU A 46 2.00 7.01 -5.14
N LEU A 47 0.89 6.94 -5.85
CA LEU A 47 -0.45 7.05 -5.28
C LEU A 47 -1.08 5.67 -5.23
N LEU A 48 -1.48 5.24 -4.03
CA LEU A 48 -2.12 3.94 -3.82
C LEU A 48 -3.51 4.16 -3.20
N ASP A 49 -4.54 3.75 -3.91
CA ASP A 49 -5.92 3.90 -3.47
C ASP A 49 -6.48 2.55 -3.07
N GLU A 50 -6.65 2.35 -1.76
CA GLU A 50 -7.14 1.13 -1.13
C GLU A 50 -6.45 -0.14 -1.66
N PRO A 51 -5.11 -0.21 -1.63
CA PRO A 51 -4.40 -1.33 -2.25
C PRO A 51 -4.66 -2.67 -1.57
N ALA A 52 -5.08 -2.68 -0.32
CA ALA A 52 -5.36 -3.91 0.43
C ALA A 52 -6.80 -4.41 0.27
N ALA A 53 -7.63 -3.72 -0.52
CA ALA A 53 -9.03 -4.11 -0.70
C ALA A 53 -9.13 -5.54 -1.24
N GLY A 54 -9.94 -6.36 -0.58
CA GLY A 54 -10.17 -7.74 -0.99
C GLY A 54 -9.08 -8.73 -0.60
N MET A 55 -8.07 -8.29 0.14
CA MET A 55 -6.97 -9.16 0.59
C MET A 55 -7.25 -9.77 1.96
N ASN A 56 -6.75 -11.00 2.17
CA ASN A 56 -6.74 -11.60 3.50
C ASN A 56 -5.58 -11.02 4.33
N PRO A 57 -5.52 -11.29 5.65
CA PRO A 57 -4.47 -10.71 6.50
C PRO A 57 -3.05 -11.06 6.06
N ASN A 58 -2.81 -12.25 5.56
CA ASN A 58 -1.47 -12.65 5.10
C ASN A 58 -1.06 -11.87 3.85
N GLU A 59 -1.97 -11.73 2.90
CA GLU A 59 -1.74 -10.94 1.68
C GLU A 59 -1.51 -9.47 2.01
N THR A 60 -2.27 -8.93 2.95
CA THR A 60 -2.12 -7.56 3.42
C THR A 60 -0.73 -7.33 4.02
N GLU A 61 -0.26 -8.26 4.87
CA GLU A 61 1.06 -8.15 5.48
C GLU A 61 2.17 -8.20 4.41
N GLU A 62 2.05 -9.08 3.43
CA GLU A 62 3.00 -9.13 2.32
C GLU A 62 3.03 -7.82 1.55
N LEU A 63 1.85 -7.23 1.29
CA LEU A 63 1.75 -5.96 0.60
C LEU A 63 2.39 -4.83 1.40
N MET A 64 2.20 -4.81 2.72
CA MET A 64 2.82 -3.83 3.61
C MET A 64 4.35 -3.89 3.49
N GLN A 65 4.91 -5.10 3.53
CA GLN A 65 6.36 -5.30 3.38
C GLN A 65 6.84 -4.82 2.01
N THR A 66 6.08 -5.12 0.97
CA THR A 66 6.38 -4.69 -0.40
C THR A 66 6.39 -3.16 -0.49
N VAL A 67 5.39 -2.49 0.07
CA VAL A 67 5.28 -1.03 0.04
C VAL A 67 6.45 -0.37 0.79
N ARG A 68 6.83 -0.90 1.96
CA ARG A 68 7.99 -0.42 2.70
C ARG A 68 9.27 -0.56 1.88
N SER A 69 9.45 -1.72 1.25
CA SER A 69 10.61 -2.02 0.43
C SER A 69 10.71 -1.06 -0.76
N VAL A 70 9.59 -0.80 -1.41
CA VAL A 70 9.52 0.15 -2.53
C VAL A 70 9.92 1.55 -2.07
N ARG A 71 9.37 2.02 -0.96
CA ARG A 71 9.70 3.33 -0.41
C ARG A 71 11.20 3.46 -0.17
N ASP A 72 11.78 2.44 0.47
CA ASP A 72 13.19 2.48 0.88
C ASP A 72 14.13 2.32 -0.31
N GLN A 73 13.82 1.42 -1.24
CA GLN A 73 14.68 1.15 -2.39
C GLN A 73 14.64 2.25 -3.44
N PHE A 74 13.47 2.83 -3.68
CA PHE A 74 13.30 3.84 -4.73
C PHE A 74 13.39 5.27 -4.20
N GLY A 75 13.36 5.46 -2.88
CA GLY A 75 13.44 6.80 -2.29
C GLY A 75 12.31 7.71 -2.71
N ILE A 76 11.13 7.17 -2.95
CA ILE A 76 9.97 7.93 -3.41
C ILE A 76 9.01 8.20 -2.27
N ALA A 77 8.17 9.22 -2.44
CA ALA A 77 7.06 9.47 -1.54
C ALA A 77 5.87 8.60 -1.93
N ILE A 78 5.13 8.12 -0.95
CA ILE A 78 3.94 7.32 -1.19
C ILE A 78 2.76 7.97 -0.46
N LEU A 79 1.69 8.25 -1.22
CA LEU A 79 0.43 8.70 -0.65
C LEU A 79 -0.56 7.55 -0.72
N LEU A 80 -1.03 7.12 0.44
CA LEU A 80 -1.87 5.95 0.58
C LEU A 80 -3.25 6.36 1.07
N ILE A 81 -4.29 5.87 0.40
CA ILE A 81 -5.65 5.96 0.88
C ILE A 81 -6.06 4.57 1.35
N GLU A 82 -6.44 4.45 2.62
CA GLU A 82 -6.78 3.15 3.19
C GLU A 82 -7.71 3.29 4.38
N HIS A 83 -8.55 2.32 4.59
CA HIS A 83 -9.39 2.22 5.79
C HIS A 83 -8.99 1.03 6.68
N ASP A 84 -8.06 0.21 6.24
CA ASP A 84 -7.48 -0.85 7.05
C ASP A 84 -6.48 -0.23 8.02
N MET A 85 -6.87 -0.11 9.28
CA MET A 85 -6.07 0.59 10.29
C MET A 85 -4.75 -0.12 10.56
N ASN A 86 -4.70 -1.44 10.48
CA ASN A 86 -3.46 -2.18 10.65
C ASN A 86 -2.45 -1.82 9.57
N PHE A 87 -2.92 -1.71 8.33
CA PHE A 87 -2.09 -1.30 7.21
C PHE A 87 -1.54 0.11 7.44
N VAL A 88 -2.42 1.06 7.73
CA VAL A 88 -2.06 2.46 7.93
C VAL A 88 -1.08 2.61 9.09
N MET A 89 -1.40 2.03 10.24
CA MET A 89 -0.56 2.12 11.43
C MET A 89 0.79 1.43 11.26
N GLY A 90 0.84 0.42 10.40
CA GLY A 90 2.05 -0.36 10.17
C GLY A 90 3.08 0.31 9.28
N ILE A 91 2.66 1.19 8.36
CA ILE A 91 3.58 1.72 7.36
C ILE A 91 3.57 3.24 7.20
N CYS A 92 2.54 3.93 7.65
CA CYS A 92 2.45 5.38 7.43
C CYS A 92 3.20 6.16 8.50
N GLU A 93 4.02 7.11 8.06
CA GLU A 93 4.77 8.00 8.95
C GLU A 93 3.89 9.16 9.42
N GLU A 94 3.07 9.69 8.51
CA GLU A 94 2.12 10.75 8.81
C GLU A 94 0.75 10.35 8.28
N ILE A 95 -0.27 10.52 9.12
CA ILE A 95 -1.63 10.08 8.86
C ILE A 95 -2.57 11.27 8.98
N THR A 96 -3.40 11.46 7.97
CA THR A 96 -4.51 12.40 8.00
C THR A 96 -5.80 11.58 7.99
N VAL A 97 -6.66 11.80 8.96
CA VAL A 97 -7.91 11.04 9.09
C VAL A 97 -9.08 11.92 8.66
N LEU A 98 -9.88 11.37 7.75
CA LEU A 98 -11.08 12.01 7.25
C LEU A 98 -12.31 11.28 7.77
N ASP A 99 -13.34 12.03 8.10
CA ASP A 99 -14.66 11.51 8.48
C ASP A 99 -15.71 12.41 7.84
N TYR A 100 -16.54 11.82 6.98
CA TYR A 100 -17.52 12.54 6.17
C TYR A 100 -16.92 13.75 5.44
N GLY A 101 -15.73 13.55 4.86
CA GLY A 101 -15.05 14.58 4.06
C GLY A 101 -14.36 15.66 4.86
N ARG A 102 -14.31 15.55 6.19
CA ARG A 102 -13.65 16.52 7.06
C ARG A 102 -12.43 15.89 7.72
N MET A 103 -11.36 16.66 7.83
CA MET A 103 -10.18 16.22 8.57
C MET A 103 -10.50 16.28 10.08
N ILE A 104 -10.41 15.13 10.73
CA ILE A 104 -10.67 15.05 12.17
C ILE A 104 -9.39 14.89 12.99
N ALA A 105 -8.29 14.47 12.36
CA ALA A 105 -7.02 14.29 13.05
C ALA A 105 -5.88 14.23 12.04
N ARG A 106 -4.66 14.57 12.51
CA ARG A 106 -3.43 14.46 11.75
C ARG A 106 -2.27 14.22 12.71
N GLY A 107 -1.38 13.30 12.36
CA GLY A 107 -0.22 12.99 13.18
C GLY A 107 0.39 11.65 12.82
N ASP A 108 1.31 11.19 13.66
CA ASP A 108 1.89 9.86 13.50
C ASP A 108 0.94 8.76 13.98
N GLY A 109 1.33 7.51 13.81
CA GLY A 109 0.50 6.36 14.18
C GLY A 109 0.09 6.38 15.65
N LYS A 110 1.01 6.74 16.53
CA LYS A 110 0.74 6.79 17.97
C LYS A 110 -0.31 7.85 18.32
N ALA A 111 -0.15 9.05 17.78
CA ALA A 111 -1.10 10.15 18.00
C ALA A 111 -2.49 9.81 17.47
N ILE A 112 -2.55 9.20 16.30
CA ILE A 112 -3.83 8.82 15.67
C ILE A 112 -4.51 7.71 16.48
N ARG A 113 -3.78 6.70 16.89
CA ARG A 113 -4.32 5.56 17.66
C ARG A 113 -4.95 6.02 18.97
N ASN A 114 -4.38 7.04 19.59
CA ASN A 114 -4.82 7.55 20.89
C ASN A 114 -5.80 8.72 20.78
N ASN A 115 -6.16 9.15 19.59
CA ASN A 115 -7.07 10.28 19.39
C ASN A 115 -8.53 9.84 19.60
N PRO A 116 -9.27 10.47 20.54
CA PRO A 116 -10.65 10.06 20.82
C PRO A 116 -11.57 10.16 19.62
N LYS A 117 -11.38 11.14 18.74
CA LYS A 117 -12.22 11.30 17.54
C LYS A 117 -12.01 10.15 16.55
N VAL A 118 -10.76 9.70 16.41
CA VAL A 118 -10.42 8.58 15.55
C VAL A 118 -10.98 7.29 16.13
N ILE A 119 -10.82 7.09 17.44
CA ILE A 119 -11.35 5.91 18.12
C ILE A 119 -12.86 5.81 17.90
N ALA A 120 -13.59 6.91 18.05
CA ALA A 120 -15.03 6.91 17.85
C ALA A 120 -15.42 6.62 16.40
N ALA A 121 -14.67 7.12 15.44
CA ALA A 121 -15.03 7.00 14.02
C ALA A 121 -14.61 5.64 13.41
N TYR A 122 -13.49 5.09 13.84
CA TYR A 122 -12.88 3.94 13.16
C TYR A 122 -12.52 2.75 14.06
N LEU A 123 -12.16 3.00 15.31
CA LEU A 123 -11.62 1.99 16.20
C LEU A 123 -12.57 1.56 17.31
N GLY A 124 -13.50 2.42 17.66
CA GLY A 124 -14.44 2.16 18.73
C GLY A 124 -15.72 1.50 18.27
N GLY A 125 -15.68 1.01 17.07
CA GLY A 125 -16.86 0.62 16.43
C GLY A 125 -17.72 -0.37 17.08
N ASP A 126 -18.61 -0.17 17.58
CA ASP A 126 -19.69 -1.05 17.58
C ASP A 126 -20.91 -0.54 18.06
#